data_23a62ad13207e32f2cf2407f58e81c41
#
_entry.id   23a62ad13207e32f2cf2407f58e81c41
#
_cell.length_a   1.000
_cell.length_b   1.000
_cell.length_c   1.000
_cell.angle_alpha   90.00
_cell.angle_beta   90.00
_cell.angle_gamma   90.00
#
_symmetry.space_group_name_H-M   'P 1'
#
loop_
_entity.id
_entity.type
_entity.pdbx_description
1 polymer ?
#
loop_
_entity_poly.entity_id
_entity_poly.type
_entity_poly.pdbx_seq_one_letter_code
_entity_poly.pdbx_strand_id
1 'polypeptide(L)'
;PSIEIVVELIGGTTVAKDFILTAMRRGKHVVTANKALLAEAGPELHAAAQEHNVDLFYEASVAGGIPIIKALREAFVANRLASVHGIVNGTCNFILTRMTHDGLGFRPALKEAQRKGYAEARPALDIGGFDARHKLGILAALAFGQWVPQDAIYVEGIARITALDIQCAAELGHVIKFLAIARAGADGIEARVHPTLIPRHSVLAGVHDAYNAIEVQGHPIGTTLFYGLGAGMNATSSAVVADIIDIARAGAHSQQK
;
A
#
# COMPACT_ATOMS: atom_id res chain seq x y z
N PRO A 1 24.41 8.20 -24.68
CA PRO A 1 23.88 8.99 -23.57
C PRO A 1 23.72 8.06 -22.39
N SER A 2 24.30 8.44 -21.28
CA SER A 2 24.29 7.65 -20.06
C SER A 2 22.97 7.85 -19.32
N ILE A 3 21.91 7.16 -19.73
CA ILE A 3 20.71 7.03 -18.89
C ILE A 3 21.09 6.11 -17.74
N GLU A 4 20.94 6.55 -16.50
CA GLU A 4 21.28 5.78 -15.31
C GLU A 4 20.02 5.28 -14.58
N ILE A 5 18.90 6.00 -14.68
CA ILE A 5 17.64 5.70 -14.01
C ILE A 5 16.54 5.52 -15.06
N VAL A 6 15.78 4.44 -14.94
CA VAL A 6 14.57 4.16 -15.73
C VAL A 6 13.37 4.25 -14.83
N VAL A 7 12.34 5.02 -15.23
CA VAL A 7 11.09 5.16 -14.49
C VAL A 7 9.98 4.42 -15.24
N GLU A 8 9.36 3.42 -14.59
CA GLU A 8 8.27 2.62 -15.15
C GLU A 8 6.93 3.08 -14.53
N LEU A 9 6.02 3.61 -15.35
CA LEU A 9 4.70 4.09 -14.96
C LEU A 9 3.60 3.61 -15.93
N ILE A 10 3.89 2.60 -16.74
CA ILE A 10 2.93 2.11 -17.76
C ILE A 10 1.93 1.11 -17.18
N GLY A 11 2.28 0.42 -16.09
CA GLY A 11 1.41 -0.59 -15.47
C GLY A 11 1.38 -1.93 -16.23
N GLY A 12 0.56 -2.87 -15.72
CA GLY A 12 0.54 -4.25 -16.21
C GLY A 12 1.69 -5.10 -15.66
N THR A 13 1.64 -6.41 -15.88
CA THR A 13 2.59 -7.35 -15.25
C THR A 13 3.49 -8.08 -16.25
N THR A 14 3.29 -7.89 -17.55
CA THR A 14 4.09 -8.54 -18.62
C THR A 14 5.12 -7.60 -19.21
N VAL A 15 4.70 -6.66 -20.06
CA VAL A 15 5.60 -5.71 -20.74
C VAL A 15 6.40 -4.85 -19.77
N ALA A 16 5.76 -4.36 -18.69
CA ALA A 16 6.43 -3.59 -17.65
C ALA A 16 7.56 -4.40 -16.98
N LYS A 17 7.32 -5.69 -16.69
CA LYS A 17 8.34 -6.60 -16.17
C LYS A 17 9.53 -6.73 -17.08
N ASP A 18 9.30 -6.97 -18.38
CA ASP A 18 10.36 -7.11 -19.37
C ASP A 18 11.22 -5.84 -19.48
N PHE A 19 10.58 -4.66 -19.42
CA PHE A 19 11.30 -3.40 -19.44
C PHE A 19 12.16 -3.19 -18.19
N ILE A 20 11.62 -3.47 -17.01
CA ILE A 20 12.34 -3.36 -15.73
C ILE A 20 13.56 -4.31 -15.73
N LEU A 21 13.35 -5.59 -16.03
CA LEU A 21 14.43 -6.58 -16.06
C LEU A 21 15.50 -6.24 -17.11
N THR A 22 15.07 -5.72 -18.28
CA THR A 22 16.01 -5.27 -19.32
C THR A 22 16.82 -4.05 -18.88
N ALA A 23 16.21 -3.10 -18.16
CA ALA A 23 16.91 -1.95 -17.60
C ALA A 23 17.97 -2.40 -16.57
N MET A 24 17.61 -3.29 -15.64
CA MET A 24 18.51 -3.84 -14.62
C MET A 24 19.69 -4.58 -15.22
N ARG A 25 19.46 -5.47 -16.22
CA ARG A 25 20.52 -6.17 -16.96
C ARG A 25 21.51 -5.22 -17.67
N ARG A 26 21.09 -3.99 -17.94
CA ARG A 26 21.93 -2.93 -18.52
C ARG A 26 22.54 -2.00 -17.48
N GLY A 27 22.51 -2.39 -16.20
CA GLY A 27 23.06 -1.61 -15.09
C GLY A 27 22.31 -0.31 -14.82
N LYS A 28 20.98 -0.27 -15.08
CA LYS A 28 20.14 0.91 -14.81
C LYS A 28 19.36 0.72 -13.51
N HIS A 29 19.36 1.74 -12.66
CA HIS A 29 18.46 1.80 -11.53
C HIS A 29 17.01 1.95 -12.01
N VAL A 30 16.06 1.45 -11.24
CA VAL A 30 14.64 1.46 -11.61
C VAL A 30 13.79 2.10 -10.52
N VAL A 31 12.88 2.99 -10.95
CA VAL A 31 11.80 3.52 -10.12
C VAL A 31 10.47 3.07 -10.72
N THR A 32 9.58 2.50 -9.92
CA THR A 32 8.25 2.05 -10.39
C THR A 32 7.14 2.37 -9.40
N ALA A 33 5.94 2.65 -9.90
CA ALA A 33 4.72 2.75 -9.10
C ALA A 33 3.81 1.50 -9.25
N ASN A 34 4.29 0.45 -9.93
CA ASN A 34 3.50 -0.69 -10.37
C ASN A 34 3.32 -1.74 -9.26
N LYS A 35 2.37 -1.47 -8.36
CA LYS A 35 2.07 -2.37 -7.24
C LYS A 35 1.65 -3.77 -7.65
N ALA A 36 0.95 -3.92 -8.79
CA ALA A 36 0.51 -5.23 -9.27
C ALA A 36 1.71 -6.09 -9.67
N LEU A 37 2.64 -5.52 -10.41
CA LEU A 37 3.87 -6.20 -10.79
C LEU A 37 4.74 -6.55 -9.58
N LEU A 38 4.91 -5.63 -8.63
CA LEU A 38 5.66 -5.89 -7.41
C LEU A 38 5.02 -7.01 -6.57
N ALA A 39 3.69 -7.02 -6.47
CA ALA A 39 2.96 -8.05 -5.72
C ALA A 39 3.07 -9.44 -6.38
N GLU A 40 3.15 -9.50 -7.71
CA GLU A 40 3.24 -10.75 -8.49
C GLU A 40 4.67 -11.25 -8.66
N ALA A 41 5.60 -10.36 -8.99
CA ALA A 41 6.98 -10.68 -9.35
C ALA A 41 8.04 -10.03 -8.45
N GLY A 42 7.68 -9.53 -7.27
CA GLY A 42 8.59 -8.84 -6.35
C GLY A 42 9.87 -9.61 -6.06
N PRO A 43 9.82 -10.90 -5.69
CA PRO A 43 11.03 -11.71 -5.47
C PRO A 43 11.99 -11.71 -6.65
N GLU A 44 11.47 -11.88 -7.87
CA GLU A 44 12.27 -11.89 -9.10
C GLU A 44 12.91 -10.53 -9.38
N LEU A 45 12.14 -9.44 -9.22
CA LEU A 45 12.65 -8.09 -9.43
C LEU A 45 13.74 -7.71 -8.42
N HIS A 46 13.56 -8.07 -7.15
CA HIS A 46 14.56 -7.84 -6.11
C HIS A 46 15.83 -8.67 -6.34
N ALA A 47 15.69 -9.94 -6.75
CA ALA A 47 16.84 -10.79 -7.09
C ALA A 47 17.62 -10.21 -8.29
N ALA A 48 16.92 -9.75 -9.33
CA ALA A 48 17.55 -9.12 -10.49
C ALA A 48 18.27 -7.80 -10.12
N ALA A 49 17.67 -6.98 -9.27
CA ALA A 49 18.29 -5.76 -8.79
C ALA A 49 19.60 -6.05 -8.02
N GLN A 50 19.58 -7.05 -7.17
CA GLN A 50 20.75 -7.50 -6.41
C GLN A 50 21.83 -8.09 -7.33
N GLU A 51 21.47 -8.97 -8.27
CA GLU A 51 22.39 -9.60 -9.23
C GLU A 51 23.13 -8.56 -10.07
N HIS A 52 22.43 -7.51 -10.51
CA HIS A 52 23.01 -6.48 -11.36
C HIS A 52 23.53 -5.26 -10.59
N ASN A 53 23.53 -5.30 -9.26
CA ASN A 53 23.97 -4.23 -8.36
C ASN A 53 23.34 -2.87 -8.70
N VAL A 54 22.00 -2.86 -8.87
CA VAL A 54 21.20 -1.67 -9.16
C VAL A 54 20.09 -1.52 -8.13
N ASP A 55 19.60 -0.29 -7.95
CA ASP A 55 18.51 -0.01 -7.03
C ASP A 55 17.15 -0.22 -7.70
N LEU A 56 16.19 -0.74 -6.94
CA LEU A 56 14.77 -0.81 -7.26
C LEU A 56 13.99 -0.02 -6.19
N PHE A 57 13.43 1.12 -6.60
CA PHE A 57 12.66 2.01 -5.74
C PHE A 57 11.20 2.05 -6.18
N TYR A 58 10.26 2.11 -5.21
CA TYR A 58 8.84 1.96 -5.51
C TYR A 58 7.91 2.62 -4.46
N GLU A 59 8.34 3.76 -3.87
CA GLU A 59 7.55 4.48 -2.86
C GLU A 59 6.12 4.76 -3.33
N ALA A 60 5.95 5.15 -4.59
CA ALA A 60 4.65 5.45 -5.17
C ALA A 60 3.70 4.24 -5.32
N SER A 61 4.18 3.01 -5.10
CA SER A 61 3.37 1.79 -5.24
C SER A 61 2.37 1.58 -4.10
N VAL A 62 2.65 2.11 -2.89
CA VAL A 62 1.80 1.94 -1.72
C VAL A 62 1.53 3.29 -1.06
N ALA A 63 0.25 3.60 -0.84
CA ALA A 63 -0.21 4.79 -0.11
C ALA A 63 0.34 6.14 -0.64
N GLY A 64 0.69 6.21 -1.89
CA GLY A 64 1.01 7.40 -2.69
C GLY A 64 1.86 8.46 -2.00
N GLY A 65 1.25 9.40 -1.28
CA GLY A 65 1.94 10.49 -0.60
C GLY A 65 2.49 10.17 0.80
N ILE A 66 2.32 8.95 1.29
CA ILE A 66 2.80 8.50 2.59
C ILE A 66 4.14 7.79 2.41
N PRO A 67 5.26 8.26 3.00
CA PRO A 67 6.59 7.67 2.79
C PRO A 67 6.76 6.37 3.62
N ILE A 68 5.94 5.37 3.36
CA ILE A 68 5.90 4.13 4.15
C ILE A 68 6.96 3.12 3.72
N ILE A 69 7.25 3.02 2.42
CA ILE A 69 8.25 2.09 1.90
C ILE A 69 9.63 2.46 2.45
N LYS A 70 9.99 3.74 2.35
CA LYS A 70 11.24 4.26 2.89
C LYS A 70 11.30 4.12 4.41
N ALA A 71 10.21 4.39 5.11
CA ALA A 71 10.15 4.22 6.55
C ALA A 71 10.41 2.76 6.96
N LEU A 72 9.74 1.79 6.34
CA LEU A 72 9.93 0.37 6.62
C LEU A 72 11.36 -0.09 6.28
N ARG A 73 11.91 0.38 5.17
CA ARG A 73 13.25 0.00 4.70
C ARG A 73 14.39 0.60 5.51
N GLU A 74 14.24 1.84 6.01
CA GLU A 74 15.34 2.62 6.58
C GLU A 74 15.12 2.98 8.05
N ALA A 75 13.93 3.49 8.41
CA ALA A 75 13.69 4.02 9.76
C ALA A 75 13.42 2.93 10.80
N PHE A 76 12.87 1.80 10.39
CA PHE A 76 12.51 0.70 11.30
C PHE A 76 13.58 -0.41 11.42
N VAL A 77 14.75 -0.28 10.79
CA VAL A 77 15.79 -1.31 10.74
C VAL A 77 16.27 -1.80 12.12
N ALA A 78 16.18 -0.94 13.14
CA ALA A 78 16.54 -1.27 14.52
C ALA A 78 15.40 -1.93 15.31
N ASN A 79 14.24 -2.19 14.67
CA ASN A 79 13.03 -2.66 15.35
C ASN A 79 12.61 -4.04 14.84
N ARG A 80 12.12 -4.87 15.76
CA ARG A 80 11.41 -6.09 15.39
C ARG A 80 9.93 -5.72 15.20
N LEU A 81 9.46 -5.73 13.97
CA LEU A 81 8.09 -5.41 13.64
C LEU A 81 7.17 -6.60 13.96
N ALA A 82 6.04 -6.31 14.60
CA ALA A 82 5.06 -7.30 15.01
C ALA A 82 3.82 -7.31 14.11
N SER A 83 3.35 -6.12 13.70
CA SER A 83 2.18 -6.00 12.84
C SER A 83 2.16 -4.72 12.02
N VAL A 84 1.44 -4.79 10.90
CA VAL A 84 1.07 -3.65 10.04
C VAL A 84 -0.43 -3.69 9.84
N HIS A 85 -1.12 -2.57 10.14
CA HIS A 85 -2.55 -2.39 9.89
C HIS A 85 -2.73 -1.18 8.99
N GLY A 86 -3.30 -1.36 7.80
CA GLY A 86 -3.41 -0.28 6.82
C GLY A 86 -4.82 -0.03 6.33
N ILE A 87 -5.25 1.24 6.35
CA ILE A 87 -6.32 1.76 5.49
C ILE A 87 -5.60 2.22 4.21
N VAL A 88 -5.48 1.32 3.22
CA VAL A 88 -4.65 1.55 2.02
C VAL A 88 -5.45 1.66 0.72
N ASN A 89 -6.80 1.70 0.83
CA ASN A 89 -7.70 1.93 -0.30
C ASN A 89 -8.64 3.10 0.01
N GLY A 90 -8.39 4.26 -0.59
CA GLY A 90 -9.15 5.49 -0.38
C GLY A 90 -10.61 5.38 -0.85
N THR A 91 -10.90 4.64 -1.92
CA THR A 91 -12.25 4.39 -2.41
C THR A 91 -13.11 3.70 -1.36
N CYS A 92 -12.62 2.59 -0.81
CA CYS A 92 -13.32 1.85 0.24
C CYS A 92 -13.50 2.67 1.51
N ASN A 93 -12.44 3.39 1.92
CA ASN A 93 -12.53 4.24 3.12
C ASN A 93 -13.54 5.37 2.93
N PHE A 94 -13.59 6.01 1.75
CA PHE A 94 -14.59 7.02 1.44
C PHE A 94 -16.02 6.45 1.53
N ILE A 95 -16.27 5.30 0.89
CA ILE A 95 -17.60 4.65 0.89
C ILE A 95 -18.03 4.35 2.33
N LEU A 96 -17.19 3.70 3.13
CA LEU A 96 -17.49 3.37 4.53
C LEU A 96 -17.66 4.62 5.40
N THR A 97 -16.92 5.70 5.11
CA THR A 97 -17.11 7.00 5.78
C THR A 97 -18.52 7.56 5.52
N ARG A 98 -18.98 7.58 4.24
CA ARG A 98 -20.33 8.02 3.90
C ARG A 98 -21.43 7.15 4.52
N MET A 99 -21.22 5.84 4.55
CA MET A 99 -22.15 4.92 5.21
C MET A 99 -22.24 5.19 6.72
N THR A 100 -21.11 5.47 7.37
CA THR A 100 -21.03 5.67 8.83
C THR A 100 -21.55 7.04 9.27
N HIS A 101 -21.20 8.12 8.55
CA HIS A 101 -21.52 9.50 8.99
C HIS A 101 -22.83 10.03 8.40
N ASP A 102 -23.12 9.68 7.14
CA ASP A 102 -24.30 10.22 6.44
C ASP A 102 -25.45 9.21 6.40
N GLY A 103 -25.25 7.98 6.96
CA GLY A 103 -26.25 6.92 6.98
C GLY A 103 -26.59 6.37 5.58
N LEU A 104 -25.73 6.60 4.59
CA LEU A 104 -25.97 6.12 3.22
C LEU A 104 -25.85 4.59 3.14
N GLY A 105 -26.66 3.97 2.30
CA GLY A 105 -26.42 2.60 1.89
C GLY A 105 -25.20 2.49 0.95
N PHE A 106 -24.63 1.28 0.79
CA PHE A 106 -23.46 1.04 -0.05
C PHE A 106 -23.57 1.60 -1.47
N ARG A 107 -24.68 1.34 -2.18
CA ARG A 107 -24.86 1.80 -3.57
C ARG A 107 -24.88 3.33 -3.73
N PRO A 108 -25.64 4.10 -2.94
CA PRO A 108 -25.57 5.56 -2.94
C PRO A 108 -24.16 6.09 -2.64
N ALA A 109 -23.48 5.54 -1.62
CA ALA A 109 -22.11 5.95 -1.26
C ALA A 109 -21.10 5.67 -2.39
N LEU A 110 -21.22 4.51 -3.09
CA LEU A 110 -20.40 4.21 -4.26
C LEU A 110 -20.65 5.18 -5.40
N LYS A 111 -21.91 5.52 -5.71
CA LYS A 111 -22.24 6.52 -6.75
C LYS A 111 -21.67 7.90 -6.42
N GLU A 112 -21.65 8.28 -5.14
CA GLU A 112 -21.00 9.52 -4.73
C GLU A 112 -19.49 9.46 -4.92
N ALA A 113 -18.83 8.36 -4.56
CA ALA A 113 -17.41 8.14 -4.80
C ALA A 113 -17.05 8.26 -6.28
N GLN A 114 -17.86 7.69 -7.17
CA GLN A 114 -17.71 7.77 -8.62
C GLN A 114 -17.85 9.22 -9.12
N ARG A 115 -18.88 9.95 -8.67
CA ARG A 115 -19.10 11.35 -9.04
C ARG A 115 -17.95 12.26 -8.63
N LYS A 116 -17.32 11.97 -7.46
CA LYS A 116 -16.17 12.73 -6.94
C LYS A 116 -14.82 12.28 -7.52
N GLY A 117 -14.80 11.24 -8.35
CA GLY A 117 -13.57 10.72 -8.95
C GLY A 117 -12.74 9.82 -8.02
N TYR A 118 -13.28 9.41 -6.86
CA TYR A 118 -12.62 8.46 -5.95
C TYR A 118 -12.80 7.00 -6.36
N ALA A 119 -13.80 6.69 -7.18
CA ALA A 119 -14.04 5.38 -7.74
C ALA A 119 -14.18 5.45 -9.26
N GLU A 120 -13.61 4.48 -9.96
CA GLU A 120 -13.80 4.29 -11.40
C GLU A 120 -15.20 3.76 -11.72
N ALA A 121 -15.57 3.76 -13.00
CA ALA A 121 -16.84 3.18 -13.46
C ALA A 121 -16.94 1.67 -13.14
N ARG A 122 -15.81 0.96 -13.12
CA ARG A 122 -15.70 -0.45 -12.76
C ARG A 122 -14.75 -0.64 -11.58
N PRO A 123 -15.19 -0.37 -10.35
CA PRO A 123 -14.32 -0.32 -9.18
C PRO A 123 -14.06 -1.70 -8.54
N ALA A 124 -14.18 -2.80 -9.31
CA ALA A 124 -14.13 -4.16 -8.78
C ALA A 124 -12.82 -4.47 -8.03
N LEU A 125 -11.69 -3.91 -8.49
CA LEU A 125 -10.39 -4.09 -7.82
C LEU A 125 -10.35 -3.43 -6.45
N ASP A 126 -10.98 -2.26 -6.30
CA ASP A 126 -11.05 -1.54 -5.04
C ASP A 126 -12.03 -2.21 -4.08
N ILE A 127 -13.32 -2.25 -4.45
CA ILE A 127 -14.38 -2.75 -3.56
C ILE A 127 -14.30 -4.24 -3.28
N GLY A 128 -13.61 -5.00 -4.14
CA GLY A 128 -13.29 -6.41 -3.96
C GLY A 128 -12.07 -6.68 -3.09
N GLY A 129 -11.24 -5.65 -2.83
CA GLY A 129 -10.07 -5.74 -1.96
C GLY A 129 -8.75 -6.10 -2.63
N PHE A 130 -8.73 -6.31 -3.94
CA PHE A 130 -7.53 -6.76 -4.65
C PHE A 130 -6.43 -5.69 -4.72
N ASP A 131 -6.79 -4.40 -4.84
CA ASP A 131 -5.83 -3.30 -4.74
C ASP A 131 -5.13 -3.28 -3.36
N ALA A 132 -5.92 -3.41 -2.29
CA ALA A 132 -5.37 -3.46 -0.94
C ALA A 132 -4.54 -4.72 -0.67
N ARG A 133 -4.89 -5.86 -1.30
CA ARG A 133 -4.11 -7.11 -1.25
C ARG A 133 -2.71 -6.94 -1.85
N HIS A 134 -2.60 -6.34 -3.03
CA HIS A 134 -1.31 -6.08 -3.67
C HIS A 134 -0.42 -5.21 -2.76
N LYS A 135 -0.99 -4.13 -2.21
CA LYS A 135 -0.27 -3.25 -1.29
C LYS A 135 0.16 -3.97 -0.02
N LEU A 136 -0.72 -4.83 0.54
CA LEU A 136 -0.40 -5.60 1.74
C LEU A 136 0.76 -6.57 1.52
N GLY A 137 0.82 -7.25 0.37
CA GLY A 137 1.93 -8.13 0.03
C GLY A 137 3.28 -7.41 0.04
N ILE A 138 3.33 -6.19 -0.50
CA ILE A 138 4.53 -5.34 -0.49
C ILE A 138 4.89 -4.92 0.95
N LEU A 139 3.90 -4.43 1.72
CA LEU A 139 4.12 -4.01 3.11
C LEU A 139 4.61 -5.17 3.99
N ALA A 140 4.02 -6.36 3.83
CA ALA A 140 4.41 -7.56 4.58
C ALA A 140 5.85 -7.99 4.24
N ALA A 141 6.23 -7.96 2.96
CA ALA A 141 7.57 -8.28 2.52
C ALA A 141 8.62 -7.34 3.15
N LEU A 142 8.34 -6.05 3.19
CA LEU A 142 9.23 -5.06 3.81
C LEU A 142 9.28 -5.15 5.33
N ALA A 143 8.12 -5.37 5.97
CA ALA A 143 8.04 -5.41 7.42
C ALA A 143 8.65 -6.67 8.03
N PHE A 144 8.53 -7.82 7.35
CA PHE A 144 8.89 -9.12 7.90
C PHE A 144 9.99 -9.86 7.11
N GLY A 145 10.48 -9.27 6.02
CA GLY A 145 11.54 -9.86 5.18
C GLY A 145 11.11 -11.08 4.39
N GLN A 146 9.81 -11.35 4.27
CA GLN A 146 9.27 -12.52 3.59
C GLN A 146 8.08 -12.14 2.69
N TRP A 147 8.16 -12.54 1.42
CA TRP A 147 7.07 -12.39 0.48
C TRP A 147 5.94 -13.39 0.78
N VAL A 148 4.72 -12.85 0.90
CA VAL A 148 3.51 -13.66 1.05
C VAL A 148 2.89 -13.83 -0.34
N PRO A 149 2.68 -15.09 -0.81
CA PRO A 149 1.98 -15.34 -2.07
C PRO A 149 0.61 -14.66 -2.09
N GLN A 150 0.25 -14.05 -3.22
CA GLN A 150 -0.99 -13.27 -3.30
C GLN A 150 -2.26 -14.11 -3.06
N ASP A 151 -2.26 -15.37 -3.44
CA ASP A 151 -3.33 -16.34 -3.21
C ASP A 151 -3.42 -16.83 -1.76
N ALA A 152 -2.35 -16.69 -0.98
CA ALA A 152 -2.34 -16.98 0.45
C ALA A 152 -2.90 -15.83 1.31
N ILE A 153 -3.09 -14.63 0.74
CA ILE A 153 -3.69 -13.50 1.44
C ILE A 153 -5.21 -13.61 1.38
N TYR A 154 -5.86 -13.76 2.55
CA TYR A 154 -7.33 -13.72 2.61
C TYR A 154 -7.87 -12.37 2.17
N VAL A 155 -8.93 -12.37 1.35
CA VAL A 155 -9.56 -11.15 0.86
C VAL A 155 -11.07 -11.24 0.95
N GLU A 156 -11.68 -10.24 1.59
CA GLU A 156 -13.12 -9.99 1.57
C GLU A 156 -13.38 -8.51 1.27
N GLY A 157 -14.17 -8.23 0.22
CA GLY A 157 -14.51 -6.87 -0.18
C GLY A 157 -15.61 -6.24 0.67
N ILE A 158 -15.88 -4.94 0.42
CA ILE A 158 -16.88 -4.15 1.20
C ILE A 158 -18.31 -4.20 0.61
N ALA A 159 -18.53 -4.81 -0.53
CA ALA A 159 -19.81 -4.72 -1.25
C ALA A 159 -21.02 -5.33 -0.50
N ARG A 160 -20.76 -6.17 0.49
CA ARG A 160 -21.79 -6.82 1.32
C ARG A 160 -22.13 -6.05 2.60
N ILE A 161 -21.36 -5.02 2.96
CA ILE A 161 -21.62 -4.21 4.15
C ILE A 161 -22.93 -3.44 3.96
N THR A 162 -23.82 -3.56 4.93
CA THR A 162 -25.12 -2.92 4.96
C THR A 162 -25.18 -1.76 5.95
N ALA A 163 -26.23 -0.94 5.85
CA ALA A 163 -26.49 0.10 6.85
C ALA A 163 -26.76 -0.49 8.26
N LEU A 164 -27.34 -1.70 8.32
CA LEU A 164 -27.55 -2.41 9.56
C LEU A 164 -26.22 -2.81 10.22
N ASP A 165 -25.26 -3.30 9.44
CA ASP A 165 -23.92 -3.64 9.97
C ASP A 165 -23.23 -2.42 10.57
N ILE A 166 -23.35 -1.25 9.90
CA ILE A 166 -22.81 0.02 10.42
C ILE A 166 -23.49 0.42 11.75
N GLN A 167 -24.83 0.29 11.82
CA GLN A 167 -25.57 0.59 13.04
C GLN A 167 -25.19 -0.36 14.17
N CYS A 168 -25.17 -1.66 13.94
CA CYS A 168 -24.76 -2.65 14.94
C CYS A 168 -23.33 -2.41 15.44
N ALA A 169 -22.41 -2.09 14.56
CA ALA A 169 -21.05 -1.71 14.95
C ALA A 169 -21.03 -0.50 15.88
N ALA A 170 -21.83 0.53 15.56
CA ALA A 170 -21.95 1.73 16.36
C ALA A 170 -22.52 1.47 17.76
N GLU A 171 -23.55 0.62 17.88
CA GLU A 171 -24.14 0.20 19.15
C GLU A 171 -23.15 -0.56 20.04
N LEU A 172 -22.25 -1.33 19.41
CA LEU A 172 -21.16 -2.03 20.09
C LEU A 172 -19.95 -1.14 20.40
N GLY A 173 -20.01 0.18 20.13
CA GLY A 173 -18.89 1.11 20.35
C GLY A 173 -17.75 0.97 19.34
N HIS A 174 -18.02 0.39 18.17
CA HIS A 174 -17.07 0.14 17.11
C HIS A 174 -17.42 0.93 15.84
N VAL A 175 -16.46 0.94 14.89
CA VAL A 175 -16.67 1.37 13.51
C VAL A 175 -16.14 0.28 12.57
N ILE A 176 -16.71 0.21 11.37
CA ILE A 176 -16.21 -0.69 10.33
C ILE A 176 -15.19 0.07 9.47
N LYS A 177 -13.97 -0.43 9.42
CA LYS A 177 -12.93 0.03 8.49
C LYS A 177 -12.49 -1.12 7.59
N PHE A 178 -12.07 -0.78 6.38
CA PHE A 178 -11.49 -1.75 5.45
C PHE A 178 -9.99 -1.81 5.67
N LEU A 179 -9.51 -2.89 6.29
CA LEU A 179 -8.13 -3.01 6.72
C LEU A 179 -7.36 -4.05 5.91
N ALA A 180 -6.15 -3.70 5.54
CA ALA A 180 -5.07 -4.59 5.16
C ALA A 180 -4.24 -4.88 6.42
N ILE A 181 -4.18 -6.14 6.85
CA ILE A 181 -3.57 -6.55 8.12
C ILE A 181 -2.50 -7.60 7.83
N ALA A 182 -1.27 -7.35 8.29
CA ALA A 182 -0.22 -8.36 8.33
C ALA A 182 0.36 -8.44 9.74
N ARG A 183 0.60 -9.68 10.22
CA ARG A 183 1.17 -9.96 11.55
C ARG A 183 2.20 -11.05 11.47
N ALA A 184 3.31 -10.86 12.19
CA ALA A 184 4.26 -11.94 12.42
C ALA A 184 3.69 -12.89 13.48
N GLY A 185 3.55 -14.16 13.15
CA GLY A 185 3.12 -15.24 14.04
C GLY A 185 4.23 -16.25 14.27
N ALA A 186 3.98 -17.25 15.14
CA ALA A 186 4.91 -18.34 15.40
C ALA A 186 5.13 -19.22 14.15
N ASP A 187 4.07 -19.41 13.35
CA ASP A 187 4.06 -20.31 12.20
C ASP A 187 4.23 -19.57 10.85
N GLY A 188 4.55 -18.26 10.88
CA GLY A 188 4.73 -17.44 9.69
C GLY A 188 3.97 -16.13 9.72
N ILE A 189 3.68 -15.57 8.56
CA ILE A 189 2.98 -14.29 8.42
C ILE A 189 1.49 -14.54 8.18
N GLU A 190 0.65 -14.01 9.07
CA GLU A 190 -0.78 -13.87 8.84
C GLU A 190 -1.03 -12.62 7.99
N ALA A 191 -1.69 -12.77 6.83
CA ALA A 191 -2.03 -11.64 5.96
C ALA A 191 -3.48 -11.71 5.48
N ARG A 192 -4.24 -10.61 5.67
CA ARG A 192 -5.65 -10.54 5.29
C ARG A 192 -6.11 -9.12 4.99
N VAL A 193 -7.10 -9.02 4.11
CA VAL A 193 -7.76 -7.77 3.72
C VAL A 193 -9.26 -7.95 3.85
N HIS A 194 -9.91 -7.22 4.75
CA HIS A 194 -11.35 -7.36 4.96
C HIS A 194 -11.95 -6.19 5.74
N PRO A 195 -13.29 -6.01 5.72
CA PRO A 195 -13.99 -5.16 6.67
C PRO A 195 -13.72 -5.61 8.10
N THR A 196 -13.32 -4.67 8.96
CA THR A 196 -12.90 -4.96 10.34
C THR A 196 -13.62 -4.03 11.30
N LEU A 197 -14.18 -4.62 12.37
CA LEU A 197 -14.66 -3.87 13.52
C LEU A 197 -13.46 -3.37 14.34
N ILE A 198 -13.34 -2.06 14.48
CA ILE A 198 -12.31 -1.46 15.34
C ILE A 198 -12.95 -0.57 16.39
N PRO A 199 -12.40 -0.49 17.61
CA PRO A 199 -12.92 0.38 18.65
C PRO A 199 -12.99 1.84 18.18
N ARG A 200 -14.10 2.53 18.50
CA ARG A 200 -14.33 3.93 18.08
C ARG A 200 -13.24 4.90 18.55
N HIS A 201 -12.56 4.59 19.65
CA HIS A 201 -11.46 5.38 20.19
C HIS A 201 -10.09 5.06 19.57
N SER A 202 -10.00 4.07 18.69
CA SER A 202 -8.78 3.75 17.93
C SER A 202 -8.42 4.91 17.00
N VAL A 203 -7.12 5.20 16.85
CA VAL A 203 -6.65 6.26 15.96
C VAL A 203 -7.07 5.99 14.50
N LEU A 204 -7.06 4.73 14.07
CA LEU A 204 -7.51 4.33 12.73
C LEU A 204 -9.01 4.59 12.52
N ALA A 205 -9.83 4.62 13.58
CA ALA A 205 -11.25 4.94 13.48
C ALA A 205 -11.49 6.37 12.98
N GLY A 206 -10.60 7.31 13.32
CA GLY A 206 -10.63 8.71 12.90
C GLY A 206 -10.14 8.98 11.48
N VAL A 207 -9.72 7.97 10.73
CA VAL A 207 -9.29 8.14 9.34
C VAL A 207 -10.50 8.13 8.43
N HIS A 208 -10.84 9.27 7.84
CA HIS A 208 -12.07 9.46 7.05
C HIS A 208 -11.77 9.74 5.57
N ASP A 209 -12.83 9.73 4.77
CA ASP A 209 -12.84 10.07 3.35
C ASP A 209 -11.83 9.21 2.55
N ALA A 210 -11.14 9.81 1.57
CA ALA A 210 -10.17 9.12 0.73
C ALA A 210 -8.76 9.05 1.34
N TYR A 211 -8.60 9.42 2.62
CA TYR A 211 -7.31 9.35 3.29
C TYR A 211 -6.90 7.91 3.59
N ASN A 212 -5.60 7.69 3.55
CA ASN A 212 -4.95 6.44 3.95
C ASN A 212 -4.26 6.62 5.29
N ALA A 213 -4.09 5.51 6.00
CA ALA A 213 -3.26 5.44 7.20
C ALA A 213 -2.65 4.06 7.33
N ILE A 214 -1.42 3.99 7.83
CA ILE A 214 -0.72 2.75 8.07
C ILE A 214 -0.14 2.80 9.48
N GLU A 215 -0.62 1.92 10.33
CA GLU A 215 -0.13 1.69 11.68
C GLU A 215 0.89 0.56 11.64
N VAL A 216 2.08 0.83 12.16
CA VAL A 216 3.17 -0.14 12.30
C VAL A 216 3.46 -0.33 13.78
N GLN A 217 3.41 -1.57 14.25
CA GLN A 217 3.74 -1.93 15.62
C GLN A 217 5.04 -2.70 15.67
N GLY A 218 5.98 -2.28 16.51
CA GLY A 218 7.27 -2.91 16.66
C GLY A 218 7.86 -2.73 18.06
N HIS A 219 8.95 -3.44 18.34
CA HIS A 219 9.71 -3.30 19.57
C HIS A 219 11.15 -2.90 19.23
N PRO A 220 11.75 -1.89 19.89
CA PRO A 220 11.24 -1.15 21.05
C PRO A 220 10.38 0.09 20.72
N ILE A 221 10.16 0.45 19.46
CA ILE A 221 9.54 1.73 19.07
C ILE A 221 8.06 1.86 19.50
N GLY A 222 7.35 0.74 19.71
CA GLY A 222 5.91 0.76 20.00
C GLY A 222 5.07 0.92 18.73
N THR A 223 3.97 1.67 18.82
CA THR A 223 3.04 1.91 17.72
C THR A 223 3.33 3.25 17.05
N THR A 224 3.49 3.22 15.73
CA THR A 224 3.68 4.41 14.89
C THR A 224 2.60 4.46 13.82
N LEU A 225 2.03 5.65 13.57
CA LEU A 225 1.00 5.87 12.56
C LEU A 225 1.49 6.84 11.49
N PHE A 226 1.32 6.43 10.24
CA PHE A 226 1.51 7.26 9.05
C PHE A 226 0.14 7.59 8.46
N TYR A 227 -0.12 8.85 8.16
CA TYR A 227 -1.40 9.34 7.68
C TYR A 227 -1.22 10.35 6.55
N GLY A 228 -2.04 10.26 5.50
CA GLY A 228 -1.96 11.19 4.39
C GLY A 228 -2.84 10.80 3.20
N LEU A 229 -2.63 11.48 2.06
CA LEU A 229 -3.28 11.13 0.80
C LEU A 229 -2.66 9.86 0.22
N GLY A 230 -3.49 8.84 0.04
CA GLY A 230 -3.07 7.52 -0.47
C GLY A 230 -2.98 7.43 -1.99
N ALA A 231 -3.49 8.43 -2.71
CA ALA A 231 -3.52 8.48 -4.16
C ALA A 231 -3.64 9.93 -4.65
N GLY A 232 -3.51 10.12 -5.94
CA GLY A 232 -3.61 11.41 -6.61
C GLY A 232 -2.31 11.82 -7.30
N MET A 233 -2.44 12.61 -8.35
CA MET A 233 -1.31 12.99 -9.22
C MET A 233 -0.15 13.59 -8.43
N ASN A 234 -0.40 14.58 -7.57
CA ASN A 234 0.63 15.25 -6.79
C ASN A 234 1.29 14.33 -5.75
N ALA A 235 0.50 13.50 -5.07
CA ALA A 235 0.99 12.56 -4.08
C ALA A 235 1.89 11.49 -4.72
N THR A 236 1.43 10.89 -5.82
CA THR A 236 2.18 9.85 -6.54
C THR A 236 3.45 10.42 -7.20
N SER A 237 3.35 11.58 -7.86
CA SER A 237 4.53 12.20 -8.51
C SER A 237 5.58 12.63 -7.48
N SER A 238 5.16 13.12 -6.31
CA SER A 238 6.09 13.45 -5.22
C SER A 238 6.91 12.22 -4.78
N ALA A 239 6.28 11.07 -4.62
CA ALA A 239 6.96 9.83 -4.25
C ALA A 239 7.92 9.35 -5.35
N VAL A 240 7.50 9.36 -6.62
CA VAL A 240 8.37 9.00 -7.77
C VAL A 240 9.60 9.90 -7.83
N VAL A 241 9.41 11.22 -7.71
CA VAL A 241 10.53 12.18 -7.77
C VAL A 241 11.45 12.01 -6.55
N ALA A 242 10.91 11.72 -5.37
CA ALA A 242 11.72 11.43 -4.19
C ALA A 242 12.62 10.21 -4.41
N ASP A 243 12.09 9.11 -4.97
CA ASP A 243 12.87 7.92 -5.31
C ASP A 243 14.00 8.23 -6.31
N ILE A 244 13.73 9.02 -7.35
CA ILE A 244 14.76 9.45 -8.32
C ILE A 244 15.87 10.25 -7.63
N ILE A 245 15.50 11.19 -6.73
CA ILE A 245 16.45 12.02 -6.00
C ILE A 245 17.31 11.15 -5.05
N ASP A 246 16.70 10.16 -4.38
CA ASP A 246 17.43 9.28 -3.46
C ASP A 246 18.49 8.45 -4.21
N ILE A 247 18.16 7.88 -5.37
CA ILE A 247 19.12 7.17 -6.22
C ILE A 247 20.26 8.11 -6.66
N ALA A 248 19.91 9.30 -7.14
CA ALA A 248 20.90 10.27 -7.63
C ALA A 248 21.88 10.71 -6.51
N ARG A 249 21.38 10.89 -5.29
CA ARG A 249 22.21 11.23 -4.13
C ARG A 249 23.15 10.09 -3.72
N ALA A 250 22.67 8.85 -3.72
CA ALA A 250 23.50 7.68 -3.41
C ALA A 250 24.66 7.53 -4.40
N GLY A 251 24.41 7.70 -5.71
CA GLY A 251 25.43 7.70 -6.76
C GLY A 251 26.48 8.81 -6.60
N ALA A 252 26.05 10.02 -6.25
CA ALA A 252 26.96 11.14 -6.02
C ALA A 252 27.94 10.92 -4.83
N HIS A 253 27.49 10.26 -3.76
CA HIS A 253 28.34 9.95 -2.62
C HIS A 253 29.35 8.83 -2.92
N SER A 254 29.04 7.91 -3.81
CA SER A 254 29.98 6.85 -4.20
C SER A 254 31.11 7.34 -5.13
N GLN A 255 30.92 8.47 -5.82
CA GLN A 255 31.95 9.09 -6.66
C GLN A 255 32.93 10.01 -5.90
N GLN A 256 32.67 10.31 -4.63
CA GLN A 256 33.53 11.16 -3.77
C GLN A 256 34.49 10.35 -2.86
N LYS A 257 34.46 9.03 -2.95
CA LYS A 257 35.41 8.13 -2.27
C LYS A 257 36.42 7.57 -3.25
#